data_742bf1780d0c09d67d3d6eb20578de56
#
_entry.id   742bf1780d0c09d67d3d6eb20578de56
#
_cell.length_a   1.000
_cell.length_b   1.000
_cell.length_c   1.000
_cell.angle_alpha   90.00
_cell.angle_beta   90.00
_cell.angle_gamma   90.00
#
_symmetry.space_group_name_H-M   'P 1'
#
loop_
_entity.id
_entity.type
_entity.pdbx_description
1 polymer ?
#
loop_
_entity_poly.entity_id
_entity_poly.type
_entity_poly.pdbx_seq_one_letter_code
_entity_poly.pdbx_strand_id
1 'polypeptide(L)'
;MNEWEWQVLEDKTPVDRLIIGDAAIKVGDRVQLRPRKGGDVLDIALAGQTAFVESLQQDYEGKVHVCVVIENDPGRDLGLLRQPGHRFFFDADEVEPLPPEDAQPKPVQQARILVAGIGNIFLGDDGFGVEVVRRLSMNEIPASVRVADFGIRGLDLIYALQDGYEATILVDAYPHGQPAGTVSLVEPDLERLEDFQPEVMDAHGMKPLNVLRTAKAMNAKLNKVLLVGCEPATLGGEEGHMGLSEPVQAAVEEAVKLILSSAKKLLQGDSDQ
;
A
#
# COMPACT_ATOMS: atom_id res chain seq x y z
N MET A 1 32.91 -10.14 3.27
CA MET A 1 32.72 -8.80 3.87
C MET A 1 33.13 -8.93 5.32
N ASN A 2 34.17 -8.26 5.75
CA ASN A 2 34.68 -8.32 7.12
C ASN A 2 34.10 -7.13 7.95
N GLU A 3 34.29 -7.16 9.26
CA GLU A 3 33.77 -6.16 10.20
C GLU A 3 34.18 -4.72 9.84
N TRP A 4 35.31 -4.54 9.17
CA TRP A 4 35.86 -3.26 8.72
C TRP A 4 35.07 -2.69 7.53
N GLU A 5 34.57 -3.52 6.61
CA GLU A 5 33.71 -3.10 5.49
C GLU A 5 32.33 -2.65 5.96
N TRP A 6 31.83 -3.20 7.07
CA TRP A 6 30.60 -2.72 7.71
C TRP A 6 30.77 -1.38 8.41
N GLN A 7 31.89 -1.15 9.11
CA GLN A 7 32.17 0.13 9.76
C GLN A 7 32.32 1.28 8.76
N VAL A 8 32.87 1.04 7.58
CA VAL A 8 32.99 2.05 6.51
C VAL A 8 31.62 2.43 5.93
N LEU A 9 30.59 1.58 6.04
CA LEU A 9 29.23 1.89 5.63
C LEU A 9 28.43 2.66 6.69
N GLU A 10 28.90 2.67 7.94
CA GLU A 10 28.23 3.37 9.07
C GLU A 10 28.74 4.80 9.30
N ASP A 11 29.92 5.16 8.77
CA ASP A 11 30.57 6.48 8.98
C ASP A 11 30.05 7.58 8.02
N LYS A 12 28.71 7.66 7.87
CA LYS A 12 28.10 8.83 7.23
C LYS A 12 27.82 9.88 8.30
N THR A 13 28.47 11.04 8.18
CA THR A 13 28.23 12.15 9.10
C THR A 13 26.79 12.63 8.98
N PRO A 14 25.96 12.53 10.02
CA PRO A 14 24.61 13.04 9.97
C PRO A 14 24.65 14.56 9.82
N VAL A 15 23.86 15.09 8.90
CA VAL A 15 23.68 16.52 8.67
C VAL A 15 22.36 16.94 9.30
N ASP A 16 22.39 17.94 10.20
CA ASP A 16 21.19 18.37 10.91
C ASP A 16 20.21 19.13 10.00
N ARG A 17 20.73 19.86 9.01
CA ARG A 17 19.94 20.60 8.04
C ARG A 17 20.66 20.74 6.70
N LEU A 18 19.87 20.87 5.64
CA LEU A 18 20.34 21.17 4.29
C LEU A 18 19.64 22.43 3.78
N ILE A 19 20.41 23.38 3.22
CA ILE A 19 19.86 24.60 2.62
C ILE A 19 19.61 24.33 1.14
N ILE A 20 18.39 24.58 0.69
CA ILE A 20 17.95 24.45 -0.70
C ILE A 20 17.31 25.79 -1.11
N GLY A 21 18.02 26.58 -1.93
CA GLY A 21 17.62 27.95 -2.24
C GLY A 21 17.56 28.82 -0.99
N ASP A 22 16.39 29.40 -0.72
CA ASP A 22 16.13 30.21 0.47
C ASP A 22 15.53 29.43 1.65
N ALA A 23 15.28 28.15 1.47
CA ALA A 23 14.69 27.28 2.50
C ALA A 23 15.71 26.30 3.09
N ALA A 24 15.51 25.94 4.34
CA ALA A 24 16.28 24.89 5.02
C ALA A 24 15.38 23.70 5.32
N ILE A 25 15.81 22.51 4.96
CA ILE A 25 15.14 21.25 5.29
C ILE A 25 15.90 20.50 6.39
N LYS A 26 15.16 19.76 7.18
CA LYS A 26 15.66 18.88 8.26
C LYS A 26 14.85 17.58 8.27
N VAL A 27 15.29 16.63 9.08
CA VAL A 27 14.55 15.38 9.30
C VAL A 27 13.12 15.69 9.77
N GLY A 28 12.14 15.04 9.15
CA GLY A 28 10.72 15.21 9.40
C GLY A 28 10.03 16.24 8.51
N ASP A 29 10.78 17.08 7.77
CA ASP A 29 10.18 18.04 6.86
C ASP A 29 9.61 17.36 5.62
N ARG A 30 8.58 18.00 5.02
CA ARG A 30 7.94 17.53 3.77
C ARG A 30 8.64 18.16 2.57
N VAL A 31 8.82 17.35 1.55
CA VAL A 31 9.42 17.77 0.27
C VAL A 31 8.60 17.21 -0.90
N GLN A 32 8.60 17.92 -2.01
CA GLN A 32 8.12 17.39 -3.28
C GLN A 32 9.30 16.86 -4.09
N LEU A 33 9.14 15.66 -4.66
CA LEU A 33 10.19 15.01 -5.44
C LEU A 33 10.20 15.52 -6.87
N ARG A 34 11.38 15.89 -7.37
CA ARG A 34 11.62 16.38 -8.73
C ARG A 34 12.84 15.70 -9.36
N PRO A 35 12.78 14.36 -9.58
CA PRO A 35 13.88 13.63 -10.18
C PRO A 35 14.29 14.24 -11.51
N ARG A 36 15.58 14.15 -11.83
CA ARG A 36 16.11 14.66 -13.10
C ARG A 36 15.50 13.93 -14.29
N LYS A 37 15.28 14.65 -15.38
CA LYS A 37 14.80 14.03 -16.63
C LYS A 37 15.86 13.05 -17.18
N GLY A 38 15.46 11.82 -17.44
CA GLY A 38 16.33 10.76 -17.98
C GLY A 38 16.77 9.73 -16.95
N GLY A 39 16.20 9.78 -15.75
CA GLY A 39 16.31 8.73 -14.73
C GLY A 39 15.62 7.42 -15.12
N ASP A 40 15.62 6.49 -14.22
CA ASP A 40 15.00 5.18 -14.41
C ASP A 40 13.45 5.23 -14.26
N VAL A 41 12.81 4.08 -14.35
CA VAL A 41 11.34 3.94 -14.23
C VAL A 41 10.85 4.41 -12.84
N LEU A 42 11.67 4.23 -11.80
CA LEU A 42 11.35 4.66 -10.44
C LEU A 42 11.33 6.19 -10.34
N ASP A 43 12.29 6.87 -10.95
CA ASP A 43 12.32 8.34 -10.99
C ASP A 43 11.07 8.93 -11.63
N ILE A 44 10.59 8.30 -12.71
CA ILE A 44 9.34 8.72 -13.37
C ILE A 44 8.14 8.51 -12.44
N ALA A 45 8.08 7.39 -11.73
CA ALA A 45 6.98 7.06 -10.83
C ALA A 45 6.97 7.95 -9.57
N LEU A 46 8.14 8.41 -9.12
CA LEU A 46 8.28 9.23 -7.93
C LEU A 46 8.18 10.74 -8.21
N ALA A 47 8.24 11.16 -9.48
CA ALA A 47 8.15 12.56 -9.86
C ALA A 47 6.84 13.21 -9.41
N GLY A 48 6.95 14.34 -8.67
CA GLY A 48 5.80 15.08 -8.16
C GLY A 48 5.18 14.49 -6.88
N GLN A 49 5.66 13.36 -6.39
CA GLN A 49 5.22 12.78 -5.12
C GLN A 49 5.66 13.63 -3.93
N THR A 50 4.87 13.64 -2.87
CA THR A 50 5.26 14.22 -1.58
C THR A 50 5.92 13.15 -0.73
N ALA A 51 7.00 13.53 -0.04
CA ALA A 51 7.76 12.65 0.80
C ALA A 51 8.20 13.34 2.10
N PHE A 52 8.53 12.57 3.13
CA PHE A 52 9.15 13.05 4.36
C PHE A 52 10.65 12.79 4.34
N VAL A 53 11.42 13.76 4.80
CA VAL A 53 12.87 13.61 4.99
C VAL A 53 13.11 12.65 6.16
N GLU A 54 13.65 11.46 5.88
CA GLU A 54 14.01 10.47 6.91
C GLU A 54 15.40 10.75 7.48
N SER A 55 16.36 11.10 6.60
CA SER A 55 17.70 11.50 7.02
C SER A 55 18.39 12.34 5.95
N LEU A 56 19.41 13.10 6.38
CA LEU A 56 20.34 13.82 5.52
C LEU A 56 21.70 13.15 5.69
N GLN A 57 22.30 12.68 4.59
CA GLN A 57 23.54 11.93 4.62
C GLN A 57 24.58 12.57 3.72
N GLN A 58 25.76 12.84 4.25
CA GLN A 58 26.89 13.35 3.48
C GLN A 58 27.76 12.19 3.00
N ASP A 59 28.09 12.16 1.71
CA ASP A 59 29.02 11.21 1.15
C ASP A 59 30.49 11.63 1.34
N TYR A 60 31.42 10.80 0.89
CA TYR A 60 32.86 11.05 1.00
C TYR A 60 33.34 12.24 0.17
N GLU A 61 32.58 12.67 -0.82
CA GLU A 61 32.88 13.83 -1.65
C GLU A 61 32.30 15.12 -1.04
N GLY A 62 31.63 15.02 0.10
CA GLY A 62 31.00 16.13 0.80
C GLY A 62 29.61 16.49 0.26
N LYS A 63 29.06 15.72 -0.67
CA LYS A 63 27.72 15.93 -1.22
C LYS A 63 26.66 15.38 -0.25
N VAL A 64 25.61 16.15 -0.04
CA VAL A 64 24.50 15.75 0.84
C VAL A 64 23.40 15.12 0.02
N HIS A 65 23.01 13.91 0.38
CA HIS A 65 21.87 13.18 -0.15
C HIS A 65 20.68 13.27 0.81
N VAL A 66 19.51 13.54 0.25
CA VAL A 66 18.24 13.59 0.99
C VAL A 66 17.60 12.20 0.91
N CYS A 67 17.57 11.52 2.03
CA CYS A 67 16.86 10.26 2.14
C CYS A 67 15.42 10.52 2.54
N VAL A 68 14.49 9.97 1.78
CA VAL A 68 13.06 10.21 1.97
C VAL A 68 12.26 8.92 2.03
N VAL A 69 11.10 9.02 2.67
CA VAL A 69 10.00 8.04 2.62
C VAL A 69 8.78 8.70 2.01
N ILE A 70 8.12 8.01 1.09
CA ILE A 70 6.96 8.55 0.37
C ILE A 70 5.77 8.70 1.33
N GLU A 71 5.09 9.84 1.29
CA GLU A 71 3.98 10.15 2.21
C GLU A 71 2.84 9.14 2.11
N ASN A 72 2.48 8.75 0.90
CA ASN A 72 1.37 7.82 0.62
C ASN A 72 1.85 6.37 0.37
N ASP A 73 3.09 6.03 0.71
CA ASP A 73 3.55 4.65 0.64
C ASP A 73 2.91 3.83 1.78
N PRO A 74 2.15 2.76 1.49
CA PRO A 74 1.65 1.84 2.52
C PRO A 74 2.75 1.24 3.40
N GLY A 75 3.96 1.08 2.84
CA GLY A 75 5.17 0.61 3.55
C GLY A 75 6.03 1.72 4.15
N ARG A 76 5.51 2.94 4.33
CA ARG A 76 6.29 4.08 4.87
C ARG A 76 7.01 3.77 6.18
N ASP A 77 6.37 3.02 7.08
CA ASP A 77 6.96 2.64 8.36
C ASP A 77 8.19 1.73 8.18
N LEU A 78 8.18 0.89 7.15
CA LEU A 78 9.35 0.08 6.77
C LEU A 78 10.49 0.96 6.26
N GLY A 79 10.18 2.03 5.52
CA GLY A 79 11.14 3.06 5.12
C GLY A 79 11.78 3.78 6.32
N LEU A 80 10.97 4.13 7.33
CA LEU A 80 11.46 4.69 8.60
C LEU A 80 12.32 3.69 9.39
N LEU A 81 12.07 2.39 9.25
CA LEU A 81 12.90 1.32 9.78
C LEU A 81 14.10 0.98 8.87
N ARG A 82 14.36 1.79 7.84
CA ARG A 82 15.46 1.67 6.88
C ARG A 82 15.44 0.40 6.03
N GLN A 83 14.24 -0.17 5.80
CA GLN A 83 14.09 -1.32 4.93
C GLN A 83 14.24 -0.93 3.45
N PRO A 84 14.91 -1.74 2.62
CA PRO A 84 15.02 -1.52 1.19
C PRO A 84 13.66 -1.48 0.49
N GLY A 85 13.52 -0.63 -0.52
CA GLY A 85 12.31 -0.51 -1.33
C GLY A 85 11.28 0.51 -0.83
N HIS A 86 11.42 1.01 0.40
CA HIS A 86 10.55 2.04 0.98
C HIS A 86 11.30 3.32 1.36
N ARG A 87 12.55 3.40 0.98
CA ARG A 87 13.48 4.48 1.28
C ARG A 87 14.23 4.86 0.01
N PHE A 88 14.19 6.12 -0.34
CA PHE A 88 14.72 6.64 -1.59
C PHE A 88 15.73 7.76 -1.33
N PHE A 89 16.72 7.88 -2.19
CA PHE A 89 17.79 8.87 -2.07
C PHE A 89 17.75 9.82 -3.24
N PHE A 90 17.76 11.11 -2.93
CA PHE A 90 17.73 12.19 -3.92
C PHE A 90 18.87 13.17 -3.66
N ASP A 91 19.31 13.83 -4.70
CA ASP A 91 20.19 14.98 -4.58
C ASP A 91 19.40 16.21 -4.09
N ALA A 92 20.11 17.20 -3.56
CA ALA A 92 19.50 18.42 -3.05
C ALA A 92 18.67 19.19 -4.11
N ASP A 93 19.06 19.11 -5.38
CA ASP A 93 18.37 19.76 -6.51
C ASP A 93 17.19 18.94 -7.06
N GLU A 94 16.97 17.76 -6.54
CA GLU A 94 15.86 16.85 -6.89
C GLU A 94 14.71 16.89 -5.89
N VAL A 95 14.82 17.71 -4.85
CA VAL A 95 13.77 17.89 -3.86
C VAL A 95 13.42 19.38 -3.72
N GLU A 96 12.13 19.67 -3.64
CA GLU A 96 11.62 21.01 -3.41
C GLU A 96 11.00 21.08 -2.02
N PRO A 97 11.51 21.95 -1.11
CA PRO A 97 10.93 22.14 0.20
C PRO A 97 9.47 22.55 0.11
N LEU A 98 8.57 21.84 0.79
CA LEU A 98 7.19 22.27 0.95
C LEU A 98 7.09 23.15 2.20
N PRO A 99 6.25 24.22 2.18
CA PRO A 99 6.01 25.00 3.38
C PRO A 99 5.53 24.05 4.49
N PRO A 100 5.95 24.29 5.76
CA PRO A 100 5.34 23.57 6.87
C PRO A 100 3.84 23.77 6.74
N GLU A 101 3.10 22.67 6.64
CA GLU A 101 1.66 22.74 6.76
C GLU A 101 1.41 23.42 8.09
N ASP A 102 0.73 24.58 8.08
CA ASP A 102 0.39 25.30 9.28
C ASP A 102 -0.14 24.27 10.28
N ALA A 103 0.67 24.04 11.32
CA ALA A 103 0.57 22.90 12.21
C ALA A 103 -0.69 22.98 13.09
N GLN A 104 -1.79 22.78 12.48
CA GLN A 104 -2.78 21.88 13.01
C GLN A 104 -2.73 20.66 12.07
N PRO A 105 -2.24 19.50 12.53
CA PRO A 105 -2.68 18.30 11.91
C PRO A 105 -4.20 18.45 11.97
N LYS A 106 -4.85 18.65 10.79
CA LYS A 106 -6.24 18.19 10.69
C LYS A 106 -6.13 16.82 11.32
N PRO A 107 -6.89 16.52 12.42
CA PRO A 107 -6.84 15.18 12.94
C PRO A 107 -6.98 14.33 11.71
N VAL A 108 -5.94 13.53 11.38
CA VAL A 108 -6.03 12.57 10.31
C VAL A 108 -7.21 11.78 10.76
N GLN A 109 -8.35 12.05 10.14
CA GLN A 109 -9.58 11.35 10.48
C GLN A 109 -9.21 9.94 10.11
N GLN A 110 -8.83 9.19 11.14
CA GLN A 110 -8.28 7.85 10.98
C GLN A 110 -9.29 7.14 10.11
N ALA A 111 -8.86 6.70 8.93
CA ALA A 111 -9.80 6.14 7.99
C ALA A 111 -10.53 5.01 8.71
N ARG A 112 -11.87 5.08 8.74
CA ARG A 112 -12.70 4.10 9.44
C ARG A 112 -12.78 2.78 8.67
N ILE A 113 -12.64 2.86 7.34
CA ILE A 113 -12.74 1.71 6.44
C ILE A 113 -11.47 1.60 5.62
N LEU A 114 -10.92 0.38 5.54
CA LEU A 114 -9.86 0.02 4.60
C LEU A 114 -10.48 -0.74 3.41
N VAL A 115 -10.19 -0.33 2.18
CA VAL A 115 -10.42 -1.11 0.96
C VAL A 115 -9.06 -1.54 0.44
N ALA A 116 -8.81 -2.84 0.45
CA ALA A 116 -7.51 -3.44 0.14
C ALA A 116 -7.60 -4.31 -1.13
N GLY A 117 -6.94 -3.90 -2.20
CA GLY A 117 -6.78 -4.70 -3.41
C GLY A 117 -5.64 -5.69 -3.26
N ILE A 118 -5.91 -6.94 -3.54
CA ILE A 118 -4.98 -8.07 -3.45
C ILE A 118 -4.85 -8.70 -4.83
N GLY A 119 -3.73 -9.34 -5.09
CA GLY A 119 -3.49 -10.17 -6.27
C GLY A 119 -2.24 -9.81 -7.05
N ASN A 120 -1.88 -10.64 -8.01
CA ASN A 120 -0.68 -10.52 -8.81
C ASN A 120 -1.03 -10.16 -10.27
N ILE A 121 -0.69 -8.95 -10.70
CA ILE A 121 -0.97 -8.45 -12.06
C ILE A 121 -0.26 -9.24 -13.17
N PHE A 122 0.72 -10.07 -12.84
CA PHE A 122 1.43 -10.94 -13.78
C PHE A 122 0.76 -12.32 -13.97
N LEU A 123 -0.31 -12.60 -13.23
CA LEU A 123 -1.02 -13.88 -13.23
C LEU A 123 -2.46 -13.76 -13.75
N GLY A 124 -2.70 -12.94 -14.77
CA GLY A 124 -4.02 -12.80 -15.39
C GLY A 124 -5.08 -12.27 -14.45
N ASP A 125 -6.16 -13.03 -14.25
CA ASP A 125 -7.30 -12.60 -13.43
C ASP A 125 -6.99 -12.47 -11.93
N ASP A 126 -5.85 -13.01 -11.46
CA ASP A 126 -5.35 -12.78 -10.12
C ASP A 126 -5.12 -11.29 -9.83
N GLY A 127 -4.84 -10.49 -10.86
CA GLY A 127 -4.74 -9.03 -10.77
C GLY A 127 -6.05 -8.26 -10.56
N PHE A 128 -7.19 -8.95 -10.40
CA PHE A 128 -8.51 -8.33 -10.30
C PHE A 128 -8.59 -7.28 -9.18
N GLY A 129 -8.14 -7.64 -7.96
CA GLY A 129 -8.23 -6.74 -6.81
C GLY A 129 -7.42 -5.46 -7.01
N VAL A 130 -6.25 -5.55 -7.61
CA VAL A 130 -5.38 -4.40 -7.95
C VAL A 130 -6.07 -3.49 -8.98
N GLU A 131 -6.65 -4.06 -10.05
CA GLU A 131 -7.34 -3.27 -11.07
C GLU A 131 -8.58 -2.57 -10.50
N VAL A 132 -9.34 -3.24 -9.63
CA VAL A 132 -10.52 -2.66 -8.98
C VAL A 132 -10.14 -1.47 -8.11
N VAL A 133 -9.12 -1.58 -7.24
CA VAL A 133 -8.72 -0.45 -6.38
C VAL A 133 -8.10 0.68 -7.19
N ARG A 134 -7.38 0.38 -8.26
CA ARG A 134 -6.89 1.39 -9.20
C ARG A 134 -8.06 2.17 -9.83
N ARG A 135 -9.11 1.47 -10.28
CA ARG A 135 -10.32 2.08 -10.84
C ARG A 135 -11.09 2.86 -9.78
N LEU A 136 -11.19 2.31 -8.57
CA LEU A 136 -11.85 2.95 -7.44
C LEU A 136 -11.18 4.28 -7.06
N SER A 137 -9.85 4.36 -7.09
CA SER A 137 -9.08 5.58 -6.78
C SER A 137 -9.32 6.74 -7.76
N MET A 138 -9.94 6.48 -8.91
CA MET A 138 -10.35 7.53 -9.86
C MET A 138 -11.72 8.16 -9.49
N ASN A 139 -12.39 7.65 -8.46
CA ASN A 139 -13.68 8.15 -7.98
C ASN A 139 -13.49 9.07 -6.77
N GLU A 140 -14.53 9.83 -6.43
CA GLU A 140 -14.57 10.58 -5.18
C GLU A 140 -14.74 9.62 -4.00
N ILE A 141 -13.70 9.45 -3.19
CA ILE A 141 -13.68 8.58 -2.03
C ILE A 141 -13.83 9.43 -0.76
N PRO A 142 -14.74 9.09 0.16
CA PRO A 142 -14.84 9.78 1.44
C PRO A 142 -13.51 9.72 2.23
N ALA A 143 -13.12 10.79 2.91
CA ALA A 143 -11.90 10.84 3.71
C ALA A 143 -11.83 9.77 4.82
N SER A 144 -12.98 9.21 5.21
CA SER A 144 -13.08 8.10 6.16
C SER A 144 -12.81 6.71 5.54
N VAL A 145 -12.53 6.64 4.23
CA VAL A 145 -12.23 5.39 3.53
C VAL A 145 -10.82 5.48 2.94
N ARG A 146 -9.94 4.59 3.35
CA ARG A 146 -8.63 4.40 2.75
C ARG A 146 -8.72 3.34 1.67
N VAL A 147 -8.27 3.65 0.47
CA VAL A 147 -8.16 2.70 -0.65
C VAL A 147 -6.68 2.45 -0.90
N ALA A 148 -6.26 1.19 -0.91
CA ALA A 148 -4.85 0.84 -1.09
C ALA A 148 -4.68 -0.43 -1.92
N ASP A 149 -3.67 -0.39 -2.79
CA ASP A 149 -3.18 -1.54 -3.54
C ASP A 149 -2.09 -2.24 -2.73
N PHE A 150 -2.36 -3.45 -2.29
CA PHE A 150 -1.37 -4.30 -1.62
C PHE A 150 -0.74 -5.32 -2.57
N GLY A 151 -1.37 -5.61 -3.70
CA GLY A 151 -0.84 -6.57 -4.67
C GLY A 151 -0.50 -7.90 -4.00
N ILE A 152 0.77 -8.29 -4.07
CA ILE A 152 1.32 -9.51 -3.43
C ILE A 152 1.97 -9.23 -2.06
N ARG A 153 1.87 -8.00 -1.54
CA ARG A 153 2.53 -7.56 -0.30
C ARG A 153 1.68 -7.91 0.94
N GLY A 154 1.56 -9.20 1.23
CA GLY A 154 0.75 -9.70 2.34
C GLY A 154 1.14 -9.18 3.71
N LEU A 155 2.44 -8.98 3.96
CA LEU A 155 2.92 -8.41 5.23
C LEU A 155 2.48 -6.96 5.40
N ASP A 156 2.51 -6.14 4.34
CA ASP A 156 2.06 -4.75 4.39
C ASP A 156 0.57 -4.68 4.74
N LEU A 157 -0.23 -5.59 4.16
CA LEU A 157 -1.65 -5.70 4.49
C LEU A 157 -1.86 -6.14 5.95
N ILE A 158 -1.07 -7.11 6.46
CA ILE A 158 -1.14 -7.55 7.86
C ILE A 158 -0.86 -6.36 8.79
N TYR A 159 0.18 -5.56 8.52
CA TYR A 159 0.47 -4.36 9.31
C TYR A 159 -0.63 -3.32 9.21
N ALA A 160 -1.16 -3.05 8.00
CA ALA A 160 -2.27 -2.13 7.83
C ALA A 160 -3.51 -2.55 8.63
N LEU A 161 -3.79 -3.85 8.74
CA LEU A 161 -4.90 -4.38 9.53
C LEU A 161 -4.73 -4.12 11.06
N GLN A 162 -3.52 -3.85 11.53
CA GLN A 162 -3.27 -3.48 12.94
C GLN A 162 -3.68 -2.03 13.26
N ASP A 163 -3.91 -1.19 12.27
CA ASP A 163 -4.37 0.20 12.44
C ASP A 163 -5.79 0.29 13.05
N GLY A 164 -6.50 -0.84 13.20
CA GLY A 164 -7.76 -0.93 13.93
C GLY A 164 -8.95 -0.34 13.20
N TYR A 165 -9.05 -0.53 11.89
CA TYR A 165 -10.22 -0.11 11.10
C TYR A 165 -11.52 -0.68 11.65
N GLU A 166 -12.60 0.08 11.57
CA GLU A 166 -13.95 -0.37 11.94
C GLU A 166 -14.44 -1.42 10.95
N ALA A 167 -14.05 -1.30 9.68
CA ALA A 167 -14.32 -2.31 8.67
C ALA A 167 -13.18 -2.40 7.65
N THR A 168 -12.99 -3.60 7.09
CA THR A 168 -12.07 -3.86 5.98
C THR A 168 -12.82 -4.53 4.84
N ILE A 169 -12.64 -4.04 3.62
CA ILE A 169 -13.14 -4.65 2.39
C ILE A 169 -11.92 -5.15 1.62
N LEU A 170 -11.72 -6.46 1.61
CA LEU A 170 -10.70 -7.11 0.79
C LEU A 170 -11.26 -7.30 -0.62
N VAL A 171 -10.44 -7.09 -1.63
CA VAL A 171 -10.82 -7.25 -3.04
C VAL A 171 -9.84 -8.19 -3.72
N ASP A 172 -10.32 -9.31 -4.26
CA ASP A 172 -9.46 -10.37 -4.78
C ASP A 172 -10.14 -11.20 -5.87
N ALA A 173 -9.37 -11.92 -6.66
CA ALA A 173 -9.86 -13.04 -7.45
C ALA A 173 -10.21 -14.18 -6.48
N TYR A 174 -11.45 -14.67 -6.55
CA TYR A 174 -11.96 -15.63 -5.59
C TYR A 174 -12.67 -16.80 -6.29
N PRO A 175 -11.94 -17.90 -6.56
CA PRO A 175 -12.52 -19.07 -7.20
C PRO A 175 -13.47 -19.80 -6.23
N HIS A 176 -14.74 -19.91 -6.62
CA HIS A 176 -15.78 -20.60 -5.84
C HIS A 176 -16.79 -21.35 -6.71
N GLY A 177 -16.43 -21.58 -7.98
CA GLY A 177 -17.18 -22.43 -8.91
C GLY A 177 -18.35 -21.75 -9.60
N GLN A 178 -18.34 -20.43 -9.70
CA GLN A 178 -19.32 -19.66 -10.47
C GLN A 178 -18.84 -19.40 -11.90
N PRO A 179 -19.68 -18.92 -12.81
CA PRO A 179 -19.22 -18.44 -14.10
C PRO A 179 -18.16 -17.33 -13.95
N ALA A 180 -17.13 -17.35 -14.79
CA ALA A 180 -16.08 -16.34 -14.78
C ALA A 180 -16.66 -14.92 -14.89
N GLY A 181 -16.12 -13.98 -14.10
CA GLY A 181 -16.59 -12.61 -14.00
C GLY A 181 -17.75 -12.41 -13.01
N THR A 182 -18.23 -13.47 -12.33
CA THR A 182 -19.24 -13.32 -11.28
C THR A 182 -18.63 -12.60 -10.06
N VAL A 183 -19.20 -11.44 -9.69
CA VAL A 183 -18.82 -10.69 -8.48
C VAL A 183 -19.66 -11.15 -7.31
N SER A 184 -19.04 -11.40 -6.18
CA SER A 184 -19.68 -11.81 -4.94
C SER A 184 -19.20 -10.98 -3.76
N LEU A 185 -20.11 -10.75 -2.79
CA LEU A 185 -19.80 -10.15 -1.50
C LEU A 185 -19.91 -11.23 -0.43
N VAL A 186 -18.82 -11.54 0.23
CA VAL A 186 -18.75 -12.56 1.27
C VAL A 186 -18.31 -11.90 2.58
N GLU A 187 -18.97 -12.28 3.68
CA GLU A 187 -18.52 -11.93 5.02
C GLU A 187 -17.87 -13.19 5.64
N PRO A 188 -16.55 -13.23 5.76
CA PRO A 188 -15.85 -14.39 6.34
C PRO A 188 -16.16 -14.50 7.84
N ASP A 189 -16.33 -15.73 8.31
CA ASP A 189 -16.47 -16.01 9.73
C ASP A 189 -15.09 -15.90 10.42
N LEU A 190 -14.90 -14.76 11.11
CA LEU A 190 -13.63 -14.47 11.80
C LEU A 190 -13.36 -15.36 13.02
N GLU A 191 -14.37 -16.01 13.57
CA GLU A 191 -14.22 -16.93 14.71
C GLU A 191 -13.66 -18.27 14.22
N ARG A 192 -14.00 -18.67 13.01
CA ARG A 192 -13.59 -19.93 12.38
C ARG A 192 -12.32 -19.86 11.55
N LEU A 193 -11.61 -18.74 11.57
CA LEU A 193 -10.34 -18.60 10.83
C LEU A 193 -9.28 -19.65 11.24
N GLU A 194 -9.33 -20.16 12.46
CA GLU A 194 -8.41 -21.18 12.97
C GLU A 194 -8.72 -22.59 12.45
N ASP A 195 -9.96 -22.84 12.01
CA ASP A 195 -10.38 -24.13 11.45
C ASP A 195 -9.77 -24.39 10.06
N PHE A 196 -9.33 -23.34 9.37
CA PHE A 196 -8.69 -23.47 8.08
C PHE A 196 -7.25 -23.95 8.23
N GLN A 197 -6.91 -25.09 7.63
CA GLN A 197 -5.54 -25.62 7.64
C GLN A 197 -4.57 -24.57 7.10
N PRO A 198 -3.39 -24.38 7.76
CA PRO A 198 -2.37 -23.50 7.22
C PRO A 198 -1.85 -24.12 5.92
N GLU A 199 -2.33 -23.63 4.80
CA GLU A 199 -1.59 -23.82 3.56
C GLU A 199 -0.28 -23.04 3.69
N VAL A 200 0.83 -23.65 3.30
CA VAL A 200 2.14 -23.01 3.25
C VAL A 200 1.94 -21.67 2.55
N MET A 201 2.40 -20.58 3.15
CA MET A 201 2.43 -19.27 2.48
C MET A 201 3.29 -19.44 1.22
N ASP A 202 2.65 -19.87 0.15
CA ASP A 202 3.27 -19.87 -1.16
C ASP A 202 3.40 -18.41 -1.58
N ALA A 203 4.61 -18.00 -1.93
CA ALA A 203 4.91 -16.64 -2.37
C ALA A 203 4.08 -16.23 -3.62
N HIS A 204 3.37 -17.17 -4.23
CA HIS A 204 2.58 -16.98 -5.44
C HIS A 204 1.06 -16.93 -5.21
N GLY A 205 0.59 -17.10 -3.95
CA GLY A 205 -0.85 -17.14 -3.64
C GLY A 205 -1.17 -16.50 -2.29
N MET A 206 -1.28 -15.18 -2.23
CA MET A 206 -1.75 -14.47 -1.04
C MET A 206 -3.27 -14.66 -0.89
N LYS A 207 -3.69 -15.75 -0.24
CA LYS A 207 -5.11 -15.98 0.03
C LYS A 207 -5.59 -15.03 1.15
N PRO A 208 -6.67 -14.28 0.95
CA PRO A 208 -7.20 -13.32 1.93
C PRO A 208 -7.38 -13.91 3.33
N LEU A 209 -7.89 -15.14 3.42
CA LEU A 209 -8.10 -15.82 4.72
C LEU A 209 -6.79 -16.11 5.47
N ASN A 210 -5.69 -16.39 4.76
CA ASN A 210 -4.38 -16.59 5.39
C ASN A 210 -3.83 -15.27 5.96
N VAL A 211 -4.02 -14.16 5.25
CA VAL A 211 -3.66 -12.83 5.72
C VAL A 211 -4.44 -12.48 6.99
N LEU A 212 -5.76 -12.66 6.99
CA LEU A 212 -6.61 -12.41 8.16
C LEU A 212 -6.22 -13.25 9.37
N ARG A 213 -5.92 -14.54 9.16
CA ARG A 213 -5.47 -15.43 10.22
C ARG A 213 -4.13 -14.97 10.82
N THR A 214 -3.17 -14.62 9.96
CA THR A 214 -1.86 -14.11 10.41
C THR A 214 -2.00 -12.80 11.15
N ALA A 215 -2.81 -11.86 10.63
CA ALA A 215 -3.10 -10.59 11.30
C ALA A 215 -3.71 -10.81 12.69
N LYS A 216 -4.69 -11.74 12.81
CA LYS A 216 -5.30 -12.11 14.10
C LYS A 216 -4.28 -12.70 15.06
N ALA A 217 -3.38 -13.60 14.58
CA ALA A 217 -2.30 -14.16 15.37
C ALA A 217 -1.28 -13.11 15.84
N MET A 218 -1.13 -12.01 15.09
CA MET A 218 -0.32 -10.84 15.44
C MET A 218 -1.10 -9.79 16.25
N ASN A 219 -2.24 -10.16 16.85
CA ASN A 219 -3.10 -9.31 17.67
C ASN A 219 -3.78 -8.14 16.92
N ALA A 220 -3.94 -8.21 15.60
CA ALA A 220 -4.75 -7.25 14.88
C ALA A 220 -6.22 -7.36 15.32
N LYS A 221 -6.83 -6.22 15.59
CA LYS A 221 -8.26 -6.14 15.92
C LYS A 221 -9.07 -6.13 14.63
N LEU A 222 -9.52 -7.30 14.19
CA LEU A 222 -10.40 -7.45 13.04
C LEU A 222 -11.84 -7.25 13.47
N ASN A 223 -12.42 -6.09 13.14
CA ASN A 223 -13.82 -5.78 13.48
C ASN A 223 -14.76 -6.40 12.44
N LYS A 224 -15.14 -5.66 11.41
CA LYS A 224 -15.94 -6.12 10.28
C LYS A 224 -15.07 -6.36 9.07
N VAL A 225 -15.14 -7.56 8.48
CA VAL A 225 -14.39 -7.87 7.24
C VAL A 225 -15.38 -8.31 6.17
N LEU A 226 -15.27 -7.73 5.00
CA LEU A 226 -15.97 -8.14 3.79
C LEU A 226 -14.95 -8.53 2.73
N LEU A 227 -15.27 -9.52 1.90
CA LEU A 227 -14.52 -9.91 0.72
C LEU A 227 -15.39 -9.65 -0.52
N VAL A 228 -14.94 -8.77 -1.38
CA VAL A 228 -15.46 -8.61 -2.74
C VAL A 228 -14.61 -9.49 -3.65
N GLY A 229 -15.15 -10.63 -4.00
CA GLY A 229 -14.49 -11.64 -4.82
C GLY A 229 -15.04 -11.65 -6.24
N CYS A 230 -14.17 -11.92 -7.21
CA CYS A 230 -14.58 -12.20 -8.59
C CYS A 230 -14.15 -13.60 -8.98
N GLU A 231 -15.05 -14.38 -9.59
CA GLU A 231 -14.70 -15.68 -10.14
C GLU A 231 -13.75 -15.50 -11.33
N PRO A 232 -12.50 -16.02 -11.26
CA PRO A 232 -11.56 -15.90 -12.36
C PRO A 232 -11.88 -16.89 -13.50
N ALA A 233 -11.54 -16.53 -14.73
CA ALA A 233 -11.49 -17.48 -15.84
C ALA A 233 -10.16 -18.25 -15.82
N THR A 234 -9.09 -17.59 -15.39
CA THR A 234 -7.76 -18.18 -15.27
C THR A 234 -6.95 -17.43 -14.19
N LEU A 235 -6.17 -18.15 -13.41
CA LEU A 235 -5.23 -17.59 -12.45
C LEU A 235 -3.79 -17.56 -12.98
N GLY A 236 -3.64 -17.53 -14.32
CA GLY A 236 -2.34 -17.57 -14.97
C GLY A 236 -1.74 -18.98 -15.05
N GLY A 237 -0.59 -19.08 -15.67
CA GLY A 237 0.20 -20.30 -15.80
C GLY A 237 1.67 -19.98 -15.60
N GLU A 238 2.55 -20.98 -15.77
CA GLU A 238 4.01 -20.82 -15.62
C GLU A 238 4.62 -19.73 -16.51
N GLU A 239 4.00 -19.40 -17.63
CA GLU A 239 4.47 -18.35 -18.55
C GLU A 239 4.03 -16.95 -18.15
N GLY A 240 3.16 -16.81 -17.14
CA GLY A 240 2.54 -15.54 -16.77
C GLY A 240 1.61 -14.98 -17.85
N HIS A 241 0.67 -14.13 -17.47
CA HIS A 241 -0.18 -13.41 -18.42
C HIS A 241 -0.58 -12.08 -17.79
N MET A 242 -0.25 -10.97 -18.45
CA MET A 242 -0.65 -9.63 -17.97
C MET A 242 -2.05 -9.29 -18.50
N GLY A 243 -2.86 -8.71 -17.62
CA GLY A 243 -4.21 -8.25 -17.93
C GLY A 243 -5.29 -9.26 -17.59
N LEU A 244 -6.47 -8.75 -17.33
CA LEU A 244 -7.64 -9.54 -16.97
C LEU A 244 -8.28 -10.16 -18.23
N SER A 245 -8.90 -11.33 -18.06
CA SER A 245 -9.77 -11.90 -19.09
C SER A 245 -11.00 -11.02 -19.34
N GLU A 246 -11.61 -11.13 -20.52
CA GLU A 246 -12.76 -10.31 -20.91
C GLU A 246 -13.91 -10.32 -19.86
N PRO A 247 -14.38 -11.49 -19.33
CA PRO A 247 -15.43 -11.51 -18.34
C PRO A 247 -15.03 -10.84 -17.02
N VAL A 248 -13.78 -11.01 -16.57
CA VAL A 248 -13.28 -10.43 -15.32
C VAL A 248 -13.03 -8.93 -15.49
N GLN A 249 -12.53 -8.50 -16.64
CA GLN A 249 -12.39 -7.07 -16.95
C GLN A 249 -13.76 -6.35 -16.97
N ALA A 250 -14.80 -6.99 -17.49
CA ALA A 250 -16.16 -6.44 -17.47
C ALA A 250 -16.74 -6.33 -16.05
N ALA A 251 -16.33 -7.21 -15.12
CA ALA A 251 -16.76 -7.25 -13.74
C ALA A 251 -16.19 -6.13 -12.85
N VAL A 252 -15.11 -5.46 -13.27
CA VAL A 252 -14.42 -4.41 -12.48
C VAL A 252 -15.37 -3.28 -12.07
N GLU A 253 -16.19 -2.78 -13.00
CA GLU A 253 -17.12 -1.68 -12.72
C GLU A 253 -18.27 -2.09 -11.75
N GLU A 254 -18.69 -3.36 -11.80
CA GLU A 254 -19.65 -3.91 -10.86
C GLU A 254 -19.07 -3.98 -9.45
N ALA A 255 -17.84 -4.47 -9.32
CA ALA A 255 -17.11 -4.53 -8.05
C ALA A 255 -16.91 -3.12 -7.45
N VAL A 256 -16.52 -2.13 -8.25
CA VAL A 256 -16.40 -0.72 -7.81
C VAL A 256 -17.71 -0.22 -7.21
N LYS A 257 -18.84 -0.42 -7.91
CA LYS A 257 -20.17 -0.02 -7.40
C LYS A 257 -20.54 -0.74 -6.11
N LEU A 258 -20.24 -2.03 -6.03
CA LEU A 258 -20.50 -2.85 -4.85
C LEU A 258 -19.68 -2.35 -3.65
N ILE A 259 -18.40 -2.04 -3.83
CA ILE A 259 -17.53 -1.50 -2.80
C ILE A 259 -18.04 -0.14 -2.30
N LEU A 260 -18.34 0.79 -3.22
CA LEU A 260 -18.85 2.12 -2.86
C LEU A 260 -20.16 2.03 -2.06
N SER A 261 -21.08 1.16 -2.49
CA SER A 261 -22.36 0.95 -1.78
C SER A 261 -22.14 0.31 -0.41
N SER A 262 -21.22 -0.65 -0.30
CA SER A 262 -20.89 -1.32 0.96
C SER A 262 -20.20 -0.37 1.94
N ALA A 263 -19.23 0.41 1.48
CA ALA A 263 -18.56 1.42 2.29
C ALA A 263 -19.56 2.47 2.83
N LYS A 264 -20.48 2.93 1.96
CA LYS A 264 -21.53 3.86 2.39
C LYS A 264 -22.45 3.27 3.48
N LYS A 265 -22.87 2.01 3.34
CA LYS A 265 -23.68 1.32 4.36
C LYS A 265 -22.92 1.16 5.68
N LEU A 266 -21.64 0.78 5.62
CA LEU A 266 -20.79 0.64 6.80
C LEU A 266 -20.62 1.97 7.55
N LEU A 267 -20.45 3.08 6.82
CA LEU A 267 -20.34 4.42 7.43
C LEU A 267 -21.66 4.91 8.04
N GLN A 268 -22.80 4.47 7.53
CA GLN A 268 -24.14 4.87 8.02
C GLN A 268 -24.61 4.01 9.19
N GLY A 269 -24.16 2.76 9.30
CA GLY A 269 -24.63 1.81 10.32
C GLY A 269 -24.32 2.19 11.77
N ASP A 270 -23.40 3.13 12.00
CA ASP A 270 -23.08 3.65 13.34
C ASP A 270 -23.96 4.85 13.76
N SER A 271 -24.91 5.28 12.92
CA SER A 271 -25.77 6.44 13.22
C SER A 271 -27.08 6.07 13.92
N ASP A 272 -27.36 4.76 14.10
CA ASP A 272 -28.63 4.25 14.66
C ASP A 272 -28.45 3.43 15.95
N GLN A 273 -27.38 3.66 16.75
CA GLN A 273 -27.23 3.10 18.10
C GLN A 273 -27.17 4.19 19.16
#